data_9378ef63d5ac4454ace87589b7a1aea4
#
_entry.id   9378ef63d5ac4454ace87589b7a1aea4
#
_cell.length_a   1.000
_cell.length_b   1.000
_cell.length_c   1.000
_cell.angle_alpha   90.00
_cell.angle_beta   90.00
_cell.angle_gamma   90.00
#
_symmetry.space_group_name_H-M   'P 1'
#
loop_
_entity.id
_entity.type
_entity.pdbx_description
1 polymer ?
#
loop_
_entity_poly.entity_id
_entity_poly.type
_entity_poly.pdbx_seq_one_letter_code
_entity_poly.pdbx_strand_id
1 'polypeptide(L)'
;SSEMNRRGLTVHLVVHPILKIKRDAQGRLQRVLDPGEPEDGARLESWMHIEVDEETPDGQREIEKSVLKVLEDVRLAVQDWRPMRERMARIIDDFRHTSGPAPQEEANEVREFLRWIHDNNFTFLGSRDYKISGSGTKISVSVDKKSALGILRDFDMSVLTYAADMSKLPPEVRAFISAPGLIVVTKSNQRSTVHRPVHMDAIGIKSFDKTGKVTGLRIFVGLFTSAAYNRSPRDIPLLRRRLQQVLDRAGLQPGSHDGKAM
;
A
#
# COMPACT_ATOMS: atom_id res chain seq x y z
N SER A 1 -6.65 -17.17 8.90
CA SER A 1 -7.31 -18.07 7.91
C SER A 1 -6.77 -17.87 6.48
N SER A 2 -6.64 -16.63 5.97
CA SER A 2 -6.20 -16.38 4.57
C SER A 2 -4.86 -17.05 4.23
N GLU A 3 -3.92 -17.11 5.16
CA GLU A 3 -2.62 -17.78 4.93
C GLU A 3 -2.78 -19.31 4.84
N MET A 4 -3.65 -19.90 5.63
CA MET A 4 -3.95 -21.34 5.55
C MET A 4 -4.56 -21.67 4.17
N ASN A 5 -5.57 -20.90 3.76
CA ASN A 5 -6.20 -21.07 2.45
C ASN A 5 -5.20 -20.88 1.29
N ARG A 6 -4.26 -19.93 1.41
CA ARG A 6 -3.20 -19.71 0.41
C ARG A 6 -2.28 -20.92 0.26
N ARG A 7 -2.09 -21.68 1.33
CA ARG A 7 -1.32 -22.93 1.36
C ARG A 7 -2.13 -24.14 0.92
N GLY A 8 -3.42 -23.98 0.65
CA GLY A 8 -4.31 -25.07 0.26
C GLY A 8 -4.80 -25.92 1.44
N LEU A 9 -4.60 -25.45 2.67
CA LEU A 9 -5.06 -26.14 3.87
C LEU A 9 -6.53 -25.85 4.14
N THR A 10 -7.29 -26.88 4.48
CA THR A 10 -8.66 -26.74 4.96
C THR A 10 -8.63 -26.21 6.39
N VAL A 11 -9.40 -25.17 6.67
CA VAL A 11 -9.56 -24.63 8.02
C VAL A 11 -10.83 -25.21 8.61
N HIS A 12 -10.71 -26.05 9.66
CA HIS A 12 -11.83 -26.72 10.33
C HIS A 12 -12.43 -25.89 11.45
N LEU A 13 -11.58 -25.19 12.21
CA LEU A 13 -12.00 -24.34 13.33
C LEU A 13 -11.13 -23.09 13.43
N VAL A 14 -11.76 -21.96 13.74
CA VAL A 14 -11.07 -20.73 14.15
C VAL A 14 -11.70 -20.22 15.43
N VAL A 15 -10.92 -20.15 16.52
CA VAL A 15 -11.30 -19.48 17.76
C VAL A 15 -10.41 -18.28 17.93
N HIS A 16 -11.01 -17.09 18.05
CA HIS A 16 -10.28 -15.83 18.05
C HIS A 16 -10.82 -14.84 19.12
N PRO A 17 -10.62 -15.14 20.43
CA PRO A 17 -11.00 -14.23 21.50
C PRO A 17 -10.01 -13.07 21.62
N ILE A 18 -10.52 -11.97 22.17
CA ILE A 18 -9.71 -10.89 22.72
C ILE A 18 -9.72 -11.07 24.23
N LEU A 19 -8.56 -11.35 24.80
CA LEU A 19 -8.42 -11.61 26.23
C LEU A 19 -7.75 -10.41 26.91
N LYS A 20 -8.25 -10.04 28.09
CA LYS A 20 -7.57 -9.10 28.97
C LYS A 20 -6.59 -9.89 29.82
N ILE A 21 -5.31 -9.58 29.71
CA ILE A 21 -4.26 -10.35 30.36
C ILE A 21 -3.23 -9.46 31.05
N LYS A 22 -2.52 -10.03 32.01
CA LYS A 22 -1.32 -9.45 32.62
C LYS A 22 -0.11 -10.33 32.32
N ARG A 23 1.00 -9.69 31.92
CA ARG A 23 2.29 -10.34 31.72
C ARG A 23 3.35 -9.75 32.65
N ASP A 24 4.35 -10.57 32.98
CA ASP A 24 5.54 -10.08 33.70
C ASP A 24 6.49 -9.29 32.78
N ALA A 25 7.57 -8.76 33.36
CA ALA A 25 8.59 -8.01 32.62
C ALA A 25 9.32 -8.85 31.56
N GLN A 26 9.26 -10.18 31.65
CA GLN A 26 9.81 -11.14 30.69
C GLN A 26 8.79 -11.56 29.64
N GLY A 27 7.57 -10.98 29.67
CA GLY A 27 6.50 -11.27 28.72
C GLY A 27 5.72 -12.56 28.99
N ARG A 28 5.94 -13.26 30.11
CA ARG A 28 5.23 -14.50 30.47
C ARG A 28 3.84 -14.17 30.99
N LEU A 29 2.84 -14.95 30.57
CA LEU A 29 1.47 -14.80 31.05
C LEU A 29 1.40 -15.03 32.56
N GLN A 30 0.95 -14.04 33.31
CA GLN A 30 0.72 -14.13 34.74
C GLN A 30 -0.74 -14.45 35.03
N ARG A 31 -1.66 -13.76 34.35
CA ARG A 31 -3.09 -13.86 34.67
C ARG A 31 -3.95 -13.53 33.44
N VAL A 32 -5.06 -14.23 33.30
CA VAL A 32 -6.20 -13.86 32.46
C VAL A 32 -7.23 -13.20 33.35
N LEU A 33 -7.75 -12.07 32.94
CA LEU A 33 -8.66 -11.22 33.70
C LEU A 33 -10.03 -11.20 33.05
N ASP A 34 -11.06 -11.00 33.87
CA ASP A 34 -12.39 -10.72 33.34
C ASP A 34 -12.43 -9.35 32.61
N PRO A 35 -13.27 -9.19 31.57
CA PRO A 35 -13.31 -7.94 30.78
C PRO A 35 -13.46 -6.68 31.63
N GLY A 36 -14.24 -6.72 32.70
CA GLY A 36 -14.52 -5.59 33.60
C GLY A 36 -13.55 -5.46 34.78
N GLU A 37 -12.66 -6.42 35.01
CA GLU A 37 -11.76 -6.41 36.16
C GLU A 37 -10.69 -5.33 36.03
N PRO A 38 -10.58 -4.35 36.95
CA PRO A 38 -9.54 -3.36 36.92
C PRO A 38 -8.21 -3.96 37.36
N GLU A 39 -7.17 -3.79 36.56
CA GLU A 39 -5.82 -4.27 36.88
C GLU A 39 -4.78 -3.37 36.18
N ASP A 40 -3.85 -2.81 36.95
CA ASP A 40 -2.75 -2.02 36.40
C ASP A 40 -1.79 -2.87 35.59
N GLY A 41 -1.40 -2.37 34.42
CA GLY A 41 -0.52 -3.09 33.47
C GLY A 41 -1.21 -4.20 32.70
N ALA A 42 -2.54 -4.35 32.83
CA ALA A 42 -3.31 -5.25 31.99
C ALA A 42 -3.44 -4.70 30.57
N ARG A 43 -3.46 -5.62 29.59
CA ARG A 43 -3.60 -5.30 28.18
C ARG A 43 -4.56 -6.27 27.48
N LEU A 44 -5.14 -5.82 26.37
CA LEU A 44 -5.93 -6.68 25.50
C LEU A 44 -5.01 -7.39 24.51
N GLU A 45 -5.13 -8.70 24.42
CA GLU A 45 -4.42 -9.51 23.45
C GLU A 45 -5.41 -10.33 22.61
N SER A 46 -5.14 -10.37 21.32
CA SER A 46 -5.85 -11.19 20.36
C SER A 46 -5.19 -12.58 20.32
N TRP A 47 -5.93 -13.60 20.74
CA TRP A 47 -5.47 -14.98 20.71
C TRP A 47 -6.15 -15.73 19.58
N MET A 48 -5.40 -16.58 18.87
CA MET A 48 -5.95 -17.35 17.77
C MET A 48 -5.59 -18.83 17.93
N HIS A 49 -6.62 -19.67 17.87
CA HIS A 49 -6.51 -21.10 17.69
C HIS A 49 -7.12 -21.47 16.35
N ILE A 50 -6.37 -22.15 15.49
CA ILE A 50 -6.80 -22.52 14.13
C ILE A 50 -6.51 -24.01 13.95
N GLU A 51 -7.54 -24.79 13.68
CA GLU A 51 -7.42 -26.20 13.32
C GLU A 51 -7.41 -26.34 11.79
N VAL A 52 -6.43 -27.06 11.29
CA VAL A 52 -6.22 -27.32 9.87
C VAL A 52 -6.03 -28.80 9.61
N ASP A 53 -5.96 -29.21 8.35
CA ASP A 53 -5.61 -30.56 7.95
C ASP A 53 -4.28 -31.00 8.59
N GLU A 54 -4.13 -32.32 8.78
CA GLU A 54 -2.89 -32.90 9.28
C GLU A 54 -1.74 -32.65 8.30
N GLU A 55 -0.60 -32.25 8.84
CA GLU A 55 0.58 -31.90 8.06
C GLU A 55 1.82 -32.64 8.54
N THR A 56 2.73 -32.88 7.61
CA THR A 56 4.05 -33.43 7.91
C THR A 56 4.85 -32.48 8.83
N PRO A 57 5.86 -32.99 9.57
CA PRO A 57 6.71 -32.13 10.41
C PRO A 57 7.37 -30.97 9.63
N ASP A 58 7.71 -31.18 8.35
CA ASP A 58 8.23 -30.11 7.48
C ASP A 58 7.15 -29.10 7.11
N GLY A 59 5.95 -29.57 6.76
CA GLY A 59 4.79 -28.74 6.50
C GLY A 59 4.43 -27.86 7.69
N GLN A 60 4.46 -28.42 8.90
CA GLN A 60 4.21 -27.67 10.14
C GLN A 60 5.22 -26.53 10.34
N ARG A 61 6.53 -26.79 10.12
CA ARG A 61 7.57 -25.75 10.21
C ARG A 61 7.35 -24.65 9.20
N GLU A 62 6.97 -24.99 7.98
CA GLU A 62 6.68 -24.00 6.94
C GLU A 62 5.42 -23.18 7.24
N ILE A 63 4.39 -23.79 7.86
CA ILE A 63 3.20 -23.08 8.34
C ILE A 63 3.59 -22.08 9.44
N GLU A 64 4.34 -22.52 10.43
CA GLU A 64 4.80 -21.65 11.52
C GLU A 64 5.57 -20.45 10.99
N LYS A 65 6.57 -20.67 10.14
CA LYS A 65 7.36 -19.61 9.51
C LYS A 65 6.49 -18.60 8.74
N SER A 66 5.53 -19.09 7.96
CA SER A 66 4.67 -18.20 7.18
C SER A 66 3.69 -17.42 8.03
N VAL A 67 3.14 -18.04 9.09
CA VAL A 67 2.26 -17.35 10.05
C VAL A 67 3.02 -16.27 10.79
N LEU A 68 4.24 -16.55 11.27
CA LEU A 68 5.10 -15.54 11.90
C LEU A 68 5.37 -14.37 10.98
N LYS A 69 5.67 -14.63 9.70
CA LYS A 69 5.87 -13.56 8.69
C LYS A 69 4.61 -12.71 8.49
N VAL A 70 3.44 -13.33 8.38
CA VAL A 70 2.17 -12.61 8.26
C VAL A 70 1.91 -11.73 9.48
N LEU A 71 2.15 -12.26 10.70
CA LEU A 71 1.97 -11.50 11.94
C LEU A 71 2.93 -10.32 12.04
N GLU A 72 4.16 -10.48 11.56
CA GLU A 72 5.14 -9.40 11.47
C GLU A 72 4.69 -8.31 10.50
N ASP A 73 4.26 -8.68 9.31
CA ASP A 73 3.73 -7.74 8.31
C ASP A 73 2.52 -6.95 8.84
N VAL A 74 1.59 -7.63 9.52
CA VAL A 74 0.45 -6.97 10.20
C VAL A 74 0.95 -5.99 11.25
N ARG A 75 1.91 -6.38 12.08
CA ARG A 75 2.49 -5.50 13.13
C ARG A 75 3.12 -4.26 12.53
N LEU A 76 3.94 -4.41 11.50
CA LEU A 76 4.59 -3.31 10.80
C LEU A 76 3.56 -2.36 10.17
N ALA A 77 2.55 -2.91 9.50
CA ALA A 77 1.49 -2.11 8.89
C ALA A 77 0.70 -1.30 9.93
N VAL A 78 0.34 -1.92 11.06
CA VAL A 78 -0.40 -1.26 12.14
C VAL A 78 0.47 -0.23 12.88
N GLN A 79 1.72 -0.56 13.18
CA GLN A 79 2.66 0.33 13.86
C GLN A 79 2.88 1.62 13.07
N ASP A 80 3.03 1.51 11.75
CA ASP A 80 3.35 2.64 10.88
C ASP A 80 2.12 3.25 10.21
N TRP A 81 0.91 2.82 10.55
CA TRP A 81 -0.31 3.34 9.94
C TRP A 81 -0.45 4.86 10.06
N ARG A 82 -0.28 5.41 11.27
CA ARG A 82 -0.32 6.86 11.49
C ARG A 82 0.80 7.59 10.74
N PRO A 83 2.08 7.21 10.87
CA PRO A 83 3.17 7.80 10.10
C PRO A 83 2.94 7.80 8.57
N MET A 84 2.36 6.75 8.01
CA MET A 84 2.03 6.68 6.58
C MET A 84 0.94 7.69 6.19
N ARG A 85 -0.12 7.80 6.99
CA ARG A 85 -1.18 8.78 6.79
C ARG A 85 -0.68 10.22 6.90
N GLU A 86 0.11 10.53 7.92
CA GLU A 86 0.72 11.84 8.10
C GLU A 86 1.66 12.19 6.95
N ARG A 87 2.41 11.21 6.44
CA ARG A 87 3.24 11.39 5.25
C ARG A 87 2.39 11.76 4.03
N MET A 88 1.27 11.08 3.80
CA MET A 88 0.35 11.40 2.72
C MET A 88 -0.25 12.80 2.89
N ALA A 89 -0.68 13.16 4.10
CA ALA A 89 -1.23 14.49 4.39
C ALA A 89 -0.22 15.60 4.06
N ARG A 90 1.06 15.47 4.48
CA ARG A 90 2.13 16.42 4.12
C ARG A 90 2.31 16.54 2.62
N ILE A 91 2.28 15.43 1.87
CA ILE A 91 2.37 15.47 0.42
C ILE A 91 1.21 16.28 -0.18
N ILE A 92 -0.02 16.05 0.30
CA ILE A 92 -1.21 16.76 -0.18
C ILE A 92 -1.09 18.27 0.08
N ASP A 93 -0.56 18.66 1.23
CA ASP A 93 -0.37 20.08 1.59
C ASP A 93 0.73 20.72 0.74
N ASP A 94 1.87 20.04 0.60
CA ASP A 94 3.01 20.53 -0.18
C ASP A 94 2.78 20.46 -1.70
N PHE A 95 1.80 19.68 -2.15
CA PHE A 95 1.59 19.39 -3.58
C PHE A 95 1.34 20.63 -4.44
N ARG A 96 0.77 21.69 -3.86
CA ARG A 96 0.58 22.98 -4.55
C ARG A 96 1.89 23.64 -4.96
N HIS A 97 2.98 23.37 -4.24
CA HIS A 97 4.27 24.00 -4.43
C HIS A 97 5.28 23.13 -5.16
N THR A 98 4.98 21.83 -5.30
CA THR A 98 5.95 20.81 -5.76
C THR A 98 5.48 20.04 -7.00
N SER A 99 4.39 20.46 -7.63
CA SER A 99 3.76 19.73 -8.76
C SER A 99 4.57 19.75 -10.07
N GLY A 100 5.78 20.28 -10.07
CA GLY A 100 6.67 20.25 -11.23
C GLY A 100 6.09 20.97 -12.47
N PRO A 101 6.44 20.54 -13.69
CA PRO A 101 6.06 21.20 -14.94
C PRO A 101 4.62 20.89 -15.41
N ALA A 102 3.84 20.15 -14.64
CA ALA A 102 2.50 19.76 -15.06
C ALA A 102 1.52 20.94 -15.05
N PRO A 103 0.51 20.91 -15.94
CA PRO A 103 -0.56 21.89 -15.91
C PRO A 103 -1.27 21.94 -14.55
N GLN A 104 -1.69 23.13 -14.12
CA GLN A 104 -2.35 23.32 -12.83
C GLN A 104 -3.60 22.45 -12.64
N GLU A 105 -4.34 22.22 -13.70
CA GLU A 105 -5.52 21.36 -13.70
C GLU A 105 -5.15 19.91 -13.38
N GLU A 106 -4.07 19.38 -13.98
CA GLU A 106 -3.57 18.05 -13.68
C GLU A 106 -3.09 17.95 -12.23
N ALA A 107 -2.37 18.95 -11.76
CA ALA A 107 -1.90 19.01 -10.37
C ALA A 107 -3.06 19.02 -9.37
N ASN A 108 -4.13 19.76 -9.67
CA ASN A 108 -5.33 19.79 -8.85
C ASN A 108 -6.02 18.42 -8.81
N GLU A 109 -6.18 17.78 -9.95
CA GLU A 109 -6.84 16.47 -10.05
C GLU A 109 -6.04 15.37 -9.31
N VAL A 110 -4.72 15.38 -9.44
CA VAL A 110 -3.83 14.49 -8.68
C VAL A 110 -3.97 14.74 -7.18
N ARG A 111 -3.98 16.00 -6.76
CA ARG A 111 -4.14 16.36 -5.35
C ARG A 111 -5.48 15.90 -4.79
N GLU A 112 -6.55 16.01 -5.56
CA GLU A 112 -7.86 15.48 -5.16
C GLU A 112 -7.85 13.95 -5.05
N PHE A 113 -7.16 13.26 -5.95
CA PHE A 113 -6.97 11.81 -5.86
C PHE A 113 -6.20 11.42 -4.59
N LEU A 114 -5.12 12.14 -4.26
CA LEU A 114 -4.35 11.88 -3.03
C LEU A 114 -5.21 12.11 -1.77
N ARG A 115 -6.08 13.11 -1.77
CA ARG A 115 -7.07 13.31 -0.68
C ARG A 115 -8.05 12.16 -0.63
N TRP A 116 -8.59 11.77 -1.76
CA TRP A 116 -9.55 10.69 -1.85
C TRP A 116 -8.99 9.38 -1.30
N ILE A 117 -7.75 9.01 -1.64
CA ILE A 117 -7.11 7.82 -1.04
C ILE A 117 -6.84 7.98 0.46
N HIS A 118 -6.47 9.19 0.92
CA HIS A 118 -6.27 9.49 2.34
C HIS A 118 -7.59 9.39 3.12
N ASP A 119 -8.73 9.67 2.50
CA ASP A 119 -10.06 9.65 3.10
C ASP A 119 -10.68 8.23 3.16
N ASN A 120 -9.87 7.26 3.61
CA ASN A 120 -10.25 5.86 3.84
C ASN A 120 -10.66 5.07 2.58
N ASN A 121 -10.29 5.52 1.38
CA ASN A 121 -10.48 4.76 0.15
C ASN A 121 -9.28 3.83 -0.16
N PHE A 122 -8.20 3.94 0.63
CA PHE A 122 -7.01 3.12 0.48
C PHE A 122 -6.46 2.69 1.84
N THR A 123 -6.17 1.41 1.99
CA THR A 123 -5.51 0.85 3.17
C THR A 123 -4.00 0.87 2.93
N PHE A 124 -3.30 1.77 3.61
CA PHE A 124 -1.84 1.87 3.54
C PHE A 124 -1.20 0.69 4.25
N LEU A 125 -0.34 -0.05 3.55
CA LEU A 125 0.42 -1.18 4.10
C LEU A 125 1.91 -0.88 4.16
N GLY A 126 2.42 -0.05 3.28
CA GLY A 126 3.82 0.35 3.27
C GLY A 126 4.09 1.63 2.50
N SER A 127 5.19 2.31 2.80
CA SER A 127 5.67 3.48 2.06
C SER A 127 7.20 3.52 2.07
N ARG A 128 7.81 4.00 0.97
CA ARG A 128 9.25 4.17 0.83
C ARG A 128 9.59 5.26 -0.18
N ASP A 129 10.67 5.99 0.08
CA ASP A 129 11.19 7.02 -0.81
C ASP A 129 12.39 6.49 -1.61
N TYR A 130 12.46 6.95 -2.86
CA TYR A 130 13.55 6.68 -3.78
C TYR A 130 14.11 8.01 -4.27
N LYS A 131 15.43 8.12 -4.33
CA LYS A 131 16.13 9.26 -4.91
C LYS A 131 16.50 8.93 -6.35
N ILE A 132 16.21 9.86 -7.25
CA ILE A 132 16.54 9.76 -8.67
C ILE A 132 17.59 10.82 -9.00
N SER A 133 18.71 10.39 -9.57
CA SER A 133 19.83 11.24 -9.96
C SER A 133 20.29 10.91 -11.38
N GLY A 134 21.05 11.82 -11.98
CA GLY A 134 21.52 11.64 -13.37
C GLY A 134 20.56 12.20 -14.41
N SER A 135 20.83 11.97 -15.70
CA SER A 135 20.01 12.42 -16.84
C SER A 135 20.17 11.51 -18.04
N GLY A 136 19.18 11.49 -18.93
CA GLY A 136 19.20 10.67 -20.16
C GLY A 136 19.34 9.19 -19.86
N THR A 137 20.32 8.52 -20.44
CA THR A 137 20.61 7.10 -20.25
C THR A 137 21.33 6.77 -18.93
N LYS A 138 21.86 7.80 -18.23
CA LYS A 138 22.61 7.65 -16.97
C LYS A 138 21.77 8.03 -15.75
N ILE A 139 20.51 7.60 -15.69
CA ILE A 139 19.67 7.77 -14.51
C ILE A 139 19.98 6.68 -13.50
N SER A 140 20.25 7.08 -12.27
CA SER A 140 20.44 6.20 -11.12
C SER A 140 19.29 6.37 -10.14
N VAL A 141 18.78 5.26 -9.60
CA VAL A 141 17.75 5.23 -8.57
C VAL A 141 18.33 4.60 -7.33
N SER A 142 18.25 5.27 -6.19
CA SER A 142 18.70 4.76 -4.92
C SER A 142 17.56 4.75 -3.90
N VAL A 143 17.55 3.71 -3.06
CA VAL A 143 16.56 3.54 -1.99
C VAL A 143 16.96 4.36 -0.79
N ASP A 144 16.06 5.17 -0.26
CA ASP A 144 16.21 5.74 1.07
C ASP A 144 15.65 4.75 2.11
N LYS A 145 16.54 3.88 2.63
CA LYS A 145 16.15 2.84 3.61
C LYS A 145 15.53 3.42 4.89
N LYS A 146 15.93 4.64 5.29
CA LYS A 146 15.39 5.29 6.49
C LYS A 146 13.96 5.79 6.32
N SER A 147 13.53 5.95 5.08
CA SER A 147 12.17 6.37 4.75
C SER A 147 11.15 5.24 4.80
N ALA A 148 11.58 3.99 4.90
CA ALA A 148 10.70 2.83 4.83
C ALA A 148 9.73 2.76 6.01
N LEU A 149 8.45 2.54 5.72
CA LEU A 149 7.36 2.37 6.68
C LEU A 149 6.53 1.14 6.31
N GLY A 150 5.90 0.56 7.34
CA GLY A 150 5.05 -0.61 7.20
C GLY A 150 5.81 -1.80 6.64
N ILE A 151 5.13 -2.60 5.81
CA ILE A 151 5.72 -3.82 5.22
C ILE A 151 6.94 -3.55 4.34
N LEU A 152 7.16 -2.30 3.89
CA LEU A 152 8.34 -1.94 3.10
C LEU A 152 9.61 -1.74 3.94
N ARG A 153 9.55 -1.87 5.28
CA ARG A 153 10.76 -1.85 6.14
C ARG A 153 11.68 -3.03 5.82
N ASP A 154 11.10 -4.24 5.72
CA ASP A 154 11.83 -5.49 5.52
C ASP A 154 11.74 -5.99 4.07
N PHE A 155 11.00 -5.26 3.25
CA PHE A 155 10.66 -5.69 1.92
C PHE A 155 11.76 -5.30 0.93
N ASP A 156 12.45 -6.28 0.41
CA ASP A 156 13.33 -6.09 -0.73
C ASP A 156 12.47 -6.06 -2.01
N MET A 157 11.99 -4.87 -2.36
CA MET A 157 11.43 -4.65 -3.69
C MET A 157 12.58 -4.71 -4.70
N SER A 158 12.99 -5.92 -5.02
CA SER A 158 14.09 -6.20 -5.94
C SER A 158 13.93 -5.51 -7.30
N VAL A 159 12.68 -5.21 -7.71
CA VAL A 159 12.36 -4.49 -8.95
C VAL A 159 12.96 -3.08 -8.98
N LEU A 160 13.15 -2.41 -7.82
CA LEU A 160 13.72 -1.06 -7.75
C LEU A 160 15.13 -1.03 -7.13
N THR A 161 15.63 -2.13 -6.59
CA THR A 161 16.95 -2.22 -5.96
C THR A 161 18.09 -2.39 -6.97
N TYR A 162 17.78 -2.72 -8.24
CA TYR A 162 18.80 -3.01 -9.26
C TYR A 162 19.30 -1.78 -10.05
N ALA A 163 18.96 -0.58 -9.64
CA ALA A 163 19.15 0.56 -10.51
C ALA A 163 20.37 1.42 -10.19
N ALA A 164 21.53 0.91 -10.47
CA ALA A 164 22.67 1.78 -10.77
C ALA A 164 22.64 2.34 -12.22
N ASP A 165 21.77 1.79 -13.08
CA ASP A 165 21.69 2.12 -14.50
C ASP A 165 20.25 1.89 -15.03
N MET A 166 19.68 2.87 -15.71
CA MET A 166 18.34 2.77 -16.31
C MET A 166 18.20 1.59 -17.28
N SER A 167 19.29 1.18 -17.93
CA SER A 167 19.28 0.03 -18.85
C SER A 167 19.04 -1.30 -18.13
N LYS A 168 19.37 -1.37 -16.84
CA LYS A 168 19.18 -2.55 -15.97
C LYS A 168 17.83 -2.58 -15.27
N LEU A 169 17.06 -1.48 -15.32
CA LEU A 169 15.72 -1.44 -14.78
C LEU A 169 14.74 -2.23 -15.66
N PRO A 170 13.76 -2.93 -15.07
CA PRO A 170 12.66 -3.48 -15.83
C PRO A 170 11.99 -2.42 -16.71
N PRO A 171 11.53 -2.79 -17.92
CA PRO A 171 10.90 -1.83 -18.85
C PRO A 171 9.77 -1.02 -18.22
N GLU A 172 8.98 -1.64 -17.34
CA GLU A 172 7.85 -1.02 -16.66
C GLU A 172 8.31 0.08 -15.70
N VAL A 173 9.42 -0.14 -14.99
CA VAL A 173 10.00 0.87 -14.06
C VAL A 173 10.60 2.02 -14.85
N ARG A 174 11.26 1.74 -15.97
CA ARG A 174 11.77 2.78 -16.86
C ARG A 174 10.64 3.63 -17.43
N ALA A 175 9.58 2.97 -17.93
CA ALA A 175 8.39 3.64 -18.41
C ALA A 175 7.75 4.50 -17.31
N PHE A 176 7.72 3.99 -16.08
CA PHE A 176 7.20 4.71 -14.91
C PHE A 176 8.00 5.98 -14.59
N ILE A 177 9.34 5.88 -14.54
CA ILE A 177 10.20 7.05 -14.25
C ILE A 177 10.13 8.07 -15.39
N SER A 178 10.07 7.60 -16.64
CA SER A 178 10.08 8.44 -17.85
C SER A 178 8.69 8.96 -18.23
N ALA A 179 7.59 8.37 -17.74
CA ALA A 179 6.24 8.80 -18.08
C ALA A 179 6.04 10.28 -17.73
N PRO A 180 5.43 11.07 -18.62
CA PRO A 180 4.95 12.40 -18.27
C PRO A 180 3.81 12.20 -17.25
N GLY A 181 3.82 12.94 -16.17
CA GLY A 181 2.78 12.87 -15.15
C GLY A 181 3.36 12.84 -13.74
N LEU A 182 2.56 13.32 -12.83
CA LEU A 182 2.94 13.54 -11.43
C LEU A 182 2.83 12.27 -10.60
N ILE A 183 1.94 11.36 -11.02
CA ILE A 183 1.57 10.15 -10.27
C ILE A 183 1.42 8.97 -11.22
N VAL A 184 1.70 7.79 -10.69
CA VAL A 184 1.36 6.51 -11.34
C VAL A 184 0.65 5.60 -10.35
N VAL A 185 -0.42 4.97 -10.81
CA VAL A 185 -1.16 3.94 -10.08
C VAL A 185 -1.06 2.64 -10.86
N THR A 186 -0.57 1.59 -10.23
CA THR A 186 -0.36 0.28 -10.86
C THR A 186 -0.58 -0.86 -9.87
N LYS A 187 -0.67 -2.08 -10.36
CA LYS A 187 -0.63 -3.29 -9.55
C LYS A 187 0.82 -3.70 -9.26
N SER A 188 1.06 -4.12 -8.04
CA SER A 188 2.32 -4.78 -7.66
C SER A 188 2.30 -6.24 -8.10
N ASN A 189 3.46 -6.78 -8.43
CA ASN A 189 3.62 -8.22 -8.69
C ASN A 189 3.45 -9.08 -7.43
N GLN A 190 3.30 -8.46 -6.27
CA GLN A 190 3.22 -9.15 -5.00
C GLN A 190 1.82 -9.09 -4.41
N ARG A 191 1.41 -10.24 -3.87
CA ARG A 191 0.16 -10.33 -3.13
C ARG A 191 0.34 -9.82 -1.71
N SER A 192 -0.68 -9.18 -1.18
CA SER A 192 -0.72 -8.77 0.21
C SER A 192 -0.80 -9.98 1.13
N THR A 193 -0.01 -9.96 2.20
CA THR A 193 -0.10 -10.86 3.34
C THR A 193 -1.07 -10.33 4.40
N VAL A 194 -1.40 -9.04 4.30
CA VAL A 194 -2.25 -8.32 5.26
C VAL A 194 -3.59 -8.03 4.62
N HIS A 195 -4.66 -8.22 5.35
CA HIS A 195 -6.04 -7.95 4.98
C HIS A 195 -6.61 -8.95 3.95
N ARG A 196 -6.31 -8.81 2.66
CA ARG A 196 -6.81 -9.68 1.58
C ARG A 196 -5.64 -10.20 0.74
N PRO A 197 -5.61 -11.50 0.35
CA PRO A 197 -4.51 -12.09 -0.40
C PRO A 197 -4.62 -11.78 -1.90
N VAL A 198 -4.70 -10.48 -2.25
CA VAL A 198 -4.75 -9.99 -3.62
C VAL A 198 -3.49 -9.20 -3.96
N HIS A 199 -3.21 -9.00 -5.24
CA HIS A 199 -2.11 -8.13 -5.67
C HIS A 199 -2.31 -6.73 -5.11
N MET A 200 -1.27 -6.20 -4.45
CA MET A 200 -1.29 -4.86 -3.90
C MET A 200 -1.35 -3.80 -5.00
N ASP A 201 -1.96 -2.69 -4.68
CA ASP A 201 -1.89 -1.49 -5.48
C ASP A 201 -0.65 -0.68 -5.06
N ALA A 202 0.05 -0.12 -6.04
CA ALA A 202 1.18 0.75 -5.83
C ALA A 202 0.89 2.14 -6.39
N ILE A 203 1.07 3.15 -5.57
CA ILE A 203 0.88 4.56 -5.90
C ILE A 203 2.23 5.25 -5.78
N GLY A 204 2.78 5.67 -6.92
CA GLY A 204 4.05 6.39 -6.99
C GLY A 204 3.83 7.87 -7.26
N ILE A 205 4.41 8.72 -6.43
CA ILE A 205 4.32 10.18 -6.52
C ILE A 205 5.72 10.71 -6.82
N LYS A 206 5.87 11.46 -7.91
CA LYS A 206 7.14 12.04 -8.32
C LYS A 206 7.44 13.33 -7.58
N SER A 207 8.71 13.55 -7.32
CA SER A 207 9.26 14.84 -6.85
C SER A 207 10.10 15.46 -7.95
N PHE A 208 10.04 16.79 -8.06
CA PHE A 208 10.73 17.54 -9.11
C PHE A 208 11.63 18.60 -8.48
N ASP A 209 12.69 18.97 -9.18
CA ASP A 209 13.46 20.19 -8.89
C ASP A 209 12.83 21.42 -9.55
N LYS A 210 13.47 22.57 -9.33
CA LYS A 210 13.02 23.86 -9.90
C LYS A 210 13.06 23.92 -11.43
N THR A 211 13.77 22.98 -12.07
CA THR A 211 13.87 22.88 -13.54
C THR A 211 12.83 21.94 -14.13
N GLY A 212 12.03 21.27 -13.29
CA GLY A 212 11.04 20.28 -13.71
C GLY A 212 11.60 18.87 -13.90
N LYS A 213 12.85 18.65 -13.51
CA LYS A 213 13.47 17.31 -13.57
C LYS A 213 13.02 16.46 -12.38
N VAL A 214 12.72 15.19 -12.64
CA VAL A 214 12.39 14.22 -11.59
C VAL A 214 13.62 13.95 -10.73
N THR A 215 13.51 14.18 -9.42
CA THR A 215 14.56 13.98 -8.42
C THR A 215 14.24 12.88 -7.40
N GLY A 216 13.00 12.45 -7.35
CA GLY A 216 12.58 11.42 -6.41
C GLY A 216 11.28 10.77 -6.81
N LEU A 217 11.01 9.66 -6.11
CA LEU A 217 9.79 8.90 -6.23
C LEU A 217 9.40 8.43 -4.84
N ARG A 218 8.19 8.73 -4.40
CA ARG A 218 7.60 8.22 -3.18
C ARG A 218 6.55 7.19 -3.51
N ILE A 219 6.74 5.98 -3.01
CA ILE A 219 5.82 4.86 -3.25
C ILE A 219 5.02 4.57 -1.99
N PHE A 220 3.72 4.41 -2.18
CA PHE A 220 2.81 3.80 -1.22
C PHE A 220 2.29 2.50 -1.81
N VAL A 221 2.29 1.43 -1.01
CA VAL A 221 1.66 0.17 -1.36
C VAL A 221 0.51 -0.12 -0.42
N GLY A 222 -0.52 -0.76 -0.93
CA GLY A 222 -1.71 -1.07 -0.14
C GLY A 222 -2.83 -1.66 -0.96
N LEU A 223 -4.05 -1.47 -0.49
CA LEU A 223 -5.25 -2.01 -1.11
C LEU A 223 -6.34 -0.95 -1.16
N PHE A 224 -6.97 -0.77 -2.30
CA PHE A 224 -8.22 0.00 -2.35
C PHE A 224 -9.29 -0.69 -1.51
N THR A 225 -10.05 0.09 -0.77
CA THR A 225 -11.14 -0.42 0.08
C THR A 225 -12.35 -0.85 -0.75
N SER A 226 -13.24 -1.66 -0.18
CA SER A 226 -14.49 -2.02 -0.83
C SER A 226 -15.35 -0.78 -1.16
N ALA A 227 -15.28 0.25 -0.33
CA ALA A 227 -15.93 1.53 -0.62
C ALA A 227 -15.41 2.17 -1.91
N ALA A 228 -14.10 2.08 -2.18
CA ALA A 228 -13.49 2.58 -3.41
C ALA A 228 -14.00 1.82 -4.65
N TYR A 229 -14.13 0.50 -4.57
CA TYR A 229 -14.62 -0.32 -5.68
C TYR A 229 -16.10 -0.12 -6.00
N ASN A 230 -16.90 0.32 -5.02
CA ASN A 230 -18.33 0.56 -5.19
C ASN A 230 -18.67 2.01 -5.59
N ARG A 231 -17.67 2.87 -5.79
CA ARG A 231 -17.87 4.25 -6.27
C ARG A 231 -18.01 4.29 -7.78
N SER A 232 -18.86 5.20 -8.26
CA SER A 232 -18.92 5.51 -9.67
C SER A 232 -17.55 6.01 -10.18
N PRO A 233 -17.06 5.58 -11.34
CA PRO A 233 -15.85 6.13 -11.94
C PRO A 233 -15.87 7.66 -12.09
N ARG A 234 -17.06 8.26 -12.20
CA ARG A 234 -17.26 9.71 -12.29
C ARG A 234 -16.93 10.45 -10.99
N ASP A 235 -16.98 9.74 -9.85
CA ASP A 235 -16.70 10.31 -8.53
C ASP A 235 -15.24 10.10 -8.08
N ILE A 236 -14.47 9.32 -8.84
CA ILE A 236 -13.08 9.02 -8.51
C ILE A 236 -12.15 9.96 -9.29
N PRO A 237 -11.40 10.82 -8.57
CA PRO A 237 -10.42 11.69 -9.21
C PRO A 237 -9.42 10.90 -10.07
N LEU A 238 -8.88 11.48 -11.11
CA LEU A 238 -8.10 10.88 -12.18
C LEU A 238 -8.90 9.93 -13.08
N LEU A 239 -9.77 9.09 -12.52
CA LEU A 239 -10.58 8.16 -13.31
C LEU A 239 -11.68 8.92 -14.06
N ARG A 240 -12.36 9.87 -13.39
CA ARG A 240 -13.36 10.75 -14.01
C ARG A 240 -12.77 11.54 -15.17
N ARG A 241 -11.53 12.05 -15.03
CA ARG A 241 -10.84 12.78 -16.09
C ARG A 241 -10.53 11.88 -17.28
N ARG A 242 -10.06 10.66 -17.03
CA ARG A 242 -9.82 9.68 -18.11
C ARG A 242 -11.11 9.28 -18.81
N LEU A 243 -12.18 9.07 -18.06
CA LEU A 243 -13.49 8.79 -18.62
C LEU A 243 -13.96 9.92 -19.53
N GLN A 244 -13.83 11.18 -19.07
CA GLN A 244 -14.17 12.34 -19.90
C GLN A 244 -13.34 12.39 -21.20
N GLN A 245 -12.03 12.17 -21.13
CA GLN A 245 -11.17 12.10 -22.31
C GLN A 245 -11.60 11.01 -23.32
N VAL A 246 -12.06 9.86 -22.81
CA VAL A 246 -12.58 8.78 -23.67
C VAL A 246 -13.90 9.20 -24.33
N LEU A 247 -14.82 9.80 -23.58
CA LEU A 247 -16.10 10.30 -24.10
C LEU A 247 -15.88 11.36 -25.19
N ASP A 248 -14.98 12.32 -24.93
CA ASP A 248 -14.65 13.38 -25.88
C ASP A 248 -14.07 12.83 -27.18
N ARG A 249 -13.12 11.89 -27.07
CA ARG A 249 -12.53 11.22 -28.26
C ARG A 249 -13.53 10.37 -29.04
N ALA A 250 -14.49 9.77 -28.34
CA ALA A 250 -15.55 8.99 -28.98
C ALA A 250 -16.69 9.86 -29.54
N GLY A 251 -16.66 11.17 -29.32
CA GLY A 251 -17.73 12.10 -29.74
C GLY A 251 -19.03 11.87 -28.96
N LEU A 252 -18.99 11.20 -27.79
CA LEU A 252 -20.15 10.89 -26.99
C LEU A 252 -20.48 12.03 -26.03
N GLN A 253 -21.70 12.54 -26.10
CA GLN A 253 -22.15 13.54 -25.14
C GLN A 253 -22.59 12.87 -23.83
N PRO A 254 -22.13 13.35 -22.64
CA PRO A 254 -22.48 12.74 -21.36
C PRO A 254 -23.98 12.66 -21.05
N GLY A 255 -24.79 13.55 -21.67
CA GLY A 255 -26.24 13.58 -21.54
C GLY A 255 -26.99 12.72 -22.55
N SER A 256 -26.34 12.17 -23.58
CA SER A 256 -26.96 11.28 -24.58
C SER A 256 -27.26 9.90 -24.02
N HIS A 257 -28.12 9.14 -24.70
CA HIS A 257 -28.43 7.75 -24.34
C HIS A 257 -27.15 6.90 -24.25
N ASP A 258 -26.28 7.00 -25.27
CA ASP A 258 -25.04 6.24 -25.35
C ASP A 258 -23.98 6.70 -24.30
N GLY A 259 -23.92 8.01 -24.01
CA GLY A 259 -23.05 8.56 -22.96
C GLY A 259 -23.50 8.22 -21.53
N LYS A 260 -24.77 7.83 -21.32
CA LYS A 260 -25.28 7.36 -20.02
C LYS A 260 -25.07 5.87 -19.80
N ALA A 261 -24.93 5.10 -20.88
CA ALA A 261 -24.71 3.66 -20.82
C ALA A 261 -23.25 3.28 -20.49
N MET A 262 -22.33 4.22 -20.56
CA MET A 262 -20.92 4.08 -20.16
C MET A 262 -20.68 4.66 -18.76
#